data_4e5c8760b54708078ad26924d2d3eea9
#
_entry.id   4e5c8760b54708078ad26924d2d3eea9
#
_cell.length_a   1.000
_cell.length_b   1.000
_cell.length_c   1.000
_cell.angle_alpha   90.00
_cell.angle_beta   90.00
_cell.angle_gamma   90.00
#
_symmetry.space_group_name_H-M   'P 1'
#
loop_
_entity.id
_entity.type
_entity.pdbx_description
1 polymer ?
#
loop_
_entity_poly.entity_id
_entity_poly.type
_entity_poly.pdbx_seq_one_letter_code
_entity_poly.pdbx_strand_id
1 'polypeptide(L)'
;MSATEQTPFLQLPQFAATDKPTWLGDFNGAMSKIDTGVASNNNKITEQTAQIAAVQKMAENASVTANTAISVAESATQDAAAASSAASNAQTDASQALSKANSLESRFELVKFGQVTQTLMTPSSGLTIRNSVINYALNQDGTYGKVYGRIQATTQTGASGQRVTLKAGSIPFKKPSSTVKVTFIGITSSTRVGQNDIDRINVADMWLEPDGSCSFSALSTPWTDEYVNIDILAIPIY
;
A
#
# COMPACT_ATOMS: atom_id res chain seq x y z
N MET A 1 -98.17 5.57 -46.61
CA MET A 1 -96.76 5.68 -47.07
C MET A 1 -95.90 5.78 -45.85
N SER A 2 -94.84 4.97 -45.80
CA SER A 2 -93.79 5.03 -44.75
C SER A 2 -92.96 6.29 -44.91
N ALA A 3 -92.14 6.64 -43.92
CA ALA A 3 -91.22 7.77 -43.90
C ALA A 3 -90.31 7.76 -45.16
N THR A 4 -90.12 8.91 -45.75
CA THR A 4 -89.32 9.10 -46.94
C THR A 4 -87.83 9.41 -46.62
N GLU A 5 -87.55 9.85 -45.42
CA GLU A 5 -86.19 10.23 -44.93
C GLU A 5 -85.87 9.47 -43.63
N GLN A 6 -84.57 9.41 -43.32
CA GLN A 6 -84.07 8.76 -42.09
C GLN A 6 -83.00 9.64 -41.40
N THR A 7 -82.92 9.52 -40.08
CA THR A 7 -81.80 10.19 -39.36
C THR A 7 -80.42 9.53 -39.68
N PRO A 8 -79.36 10.33 -39.75
CA PRO A 8 -78.08 9.83 -40.26
C PRO A 8 -77.50 8.67 -39.45
N PHE A 9 -77.68 8.58 -38.15
CA PHE A 9 -77.01 7.58 -37.32
C PHE A 9 -77.90 6.34 -37.08
N LEU A 10 -79.05 6.52 -36.52
CA LEU A 10 -79.91 5.39 -36.14
C LEU A 10 -80.91 5.01 -37.27
N GLN A 11 -80.85 5.78 -38.36
CA GLN A 11 -81.74 5.57 -39.50
C GLN A 11 -83.25 5.53 -39.05
N LEU A 12 -83.62 6.37 -38.07
CA LEU A 12 -84.97 6.50 -37.61
C LEU A 12 -85.79 7.20 -38.67
N PRO A 13 -87.04 6.75 -38.84
CA PRO A 13 -87.91 7.39 -39.86
C PRO A 13 -88.18 8.84 -39.53
N GLN A 14 -87.95 9.73 -40.53
CA GLN A 14 -88.35 11.14 -40.49
C GLN A 14 -89.57 11.34 -41.39
N PHE A 15 -90.60 11.87 -40.83
CA PHE A 15 -91.88 12.02 -41.52
C PHE A 15 -92.04 13.45 -42.04
N ALA A 16 -92.26 13.59 -43.34
CA ALA A 16 -92.71 14.83 -43.97
C ALA A 16 -94.21 15.04 -43.74
N ALA A 17 -94.71 16.28 -43.91
CA ALA A 17 -96.10 16.60 -43.67
C ALA A 17 -97.08 15.84 -44.60
N THR A 18 -96.63 15.28 -45.69
CA THR A 18 -97.35 14.50 -46.63
C THR A 18 -97.37 12.98 -46.35
N ASP A 19 -96.54 12.54 -45.41
CA ASP A 19 -96.39 11.13 -45.09
C ASP A 19 -97.60 10.66 -44.25
N LYS A 20 -97.93 9.42 -44.42
CA LYS A 20 -98.99 8.77 -43.60
C LYS A 20 -98.28 7.62 -42.83
N PRO A 21 -97.77 7.90 -41.66
CA PRO A 21 -97.10 6.89 -40.87
C PRO A 21 -98.02 5.80 -40.44
N THR A 22 -97.59 4.55 -40.53
CA THR A 22 -98.24 3.44 -39.84
C THR A 22 -97.80 3.50 -38.37
N TRP A 23 -98.60 4.20 -37.55
CA TRP A 23 -98.22 4.51 -36.19
C TRP A 23 -97.59 3.39 -35.42
N LEU A 24 -98.13 2.23 -35.52
CA LEU A 24 -97.62 1.07 -34.77
C LEU A 24 -96.32 0.50 -35.39
N GLY A 25 -96.22 0.36 -36.73
CA GLY A 25 -95.06 -0.21 -37.37
C GLY A 25 -93.84 0.72 -37.35
N ASP A 26 -94.03 1.97 -37.78
CA ASP A 26 -92.96 2.92 -37.87
C ASP A 26 -92.46 3.32 -36.48
N PHE A 27 -93.34 3.52 -35.47
CA PHE A 27 -92.96 3.80 -34.10
C PHE A 27 -92.20 2.65 -33.43
N ASN A 28 -92.72 1.43 -33.54
CA ASN A 28 -92.03 0.25 -32.97
C ASN A 28 -90.67 -0.01 -33.63
N GLY A 29 -90.58 0.21 -34.95
CA GLY A 29 -89.32 0.12 -35.67
C GLY A 29 -88.29 1.17 -35.19
N ALA A 30 -88.71 2.41 -34.96
CA ALA A 30 -87.87 3.46 -34.39
C ALA A 30 -87.42 3.14 -32.98
N MET A 31 -88.32 2.69 -32.12
CA MET A 31 -88.00 2.30 -30.74
C MET A 31 -87.00 1.13 -30.69
N SER A 32 -87.16 0.12 -31.54
CA SER A 32 -86.18 -1.00 -31.60
C SER A 32 -84.82 -0.55 -32.05
N LYS A 33 -84.67 0.39 -33.00
CA LYS A 33 -83.39 0.95 -33.42
C LYS A 33 -82.80 1.76 -32.28
N ILE A 34 -83.55 2.55 -31.53
CA ILE A 34 -83.01 3.28 -30.37
C ILE A 34 -82.51 2.29 -29.32
N ASP A 35 -83.26 1.27 -28.99
CA ASP A 35 -82.89 0.25 -28.01
C ASP A 35 -81.56 -0.46 -28.41
N THR A 36 -81.47 -0.87 -29.66
CA THR A 36 -80.23 -1.45 -30.20
C THR A 36 -79.02 -0.48 -30.13
N GLY A 37 -79.21 0.78 -30.50
CA GLY A 37 -78.21 1.82 -30.42
C GLY A 37 -77.75 2.09 -28.99
N VAL A 38 -78.68 2.16 -28.03
CA VAL A 38 -78.39 2.30 -26.61
C VAL A 38 -77.62 1.08 -26.06
N ALA A 39 -78.03 -0.11 -26.39
CA ALA A 39 -77.34 -1.34 -25.99
C ALA A 39 -75.89 -1.37 -26.56
N SER A 40 -75.76 -1.04 -27.83
CA SER A 40 -74.39 -0.95 -28.44
C SER A 40 -73.48 0.08 -27.77
N ASN A 41 -74.01 1.27 -27.42
CA ASN A 41 -73.22 2.27 -26.72
C ASN A 41 -72.88 1.81 -25.29
N ASN A 42 -73.75 1.18 -24.56
CA ASN A 42 -73.45 0.65 -23.24
C ASN A 42 -72.36 -0.41 -23.28
N ASN A 43 -72.36 -1.30 -24.28
CA ASN A 43 -71.29 -2.27 -24.46
C ASN A 43 -69.91 -1.57 -24.73
N LYS A 44 -69.94 -0.60 -25.61
CA LYS A 44 -68.70 0.20 -25.88
C LYS A 44 -68.16 0.92 -24.64
N ILE A 45 -69.06 1.50 -23.83
CA ILE A 45 -68.69 2.15 -22.56
C ILE A 45 -68.06 1.14 -21.60
N THR A 46 -68.60 -0.04 -21.49
CA THR A 46 -68.09 -1.14 -20.64
C THR A 46 -66.69 -1.57 -21.12
N GLU A 47 -66.52 -1.78 -22.44
CA GLU A 47 -65.20 -2.11 -23.01
C GLU A 47 -64.20 -1.00 -22.77
N GLN A 48 -64.51 0.27 -23.00
CA GLN A 48 -63.64 1.40 -22.73
C GLN A 48 -63.25 1.53 -21.28
N THR A 49 -64.22 1.30 -20.35
CA THR A 49 -63.96 1.30 -18.92
C THR A 49 -62.91 0.23 -18.53
N ALA A 50 -63.05 -0.98 -19.10
CA ALA A 50 -62.07 -2.05 -18.87
C ALA A 50 -60.70 -1.73 -19.44
N GLN A 51 -60.65 -1.09 -20.63
CA GLN A 51 -59.36 -0.63 -21.23
C GLN A 51 -58.70 0.44 -20.38
N ILE A 52 -59.44 1.41 -19.86
CA ILE A 52 -58.91 2.48 -18.97
C ILE A 52 -58.34 1.84 -17.71
N ALA A 53 -59.03 0.89 -17.08
CA ALA A 53 -58.52 0.19 -15.89
C ALA A 53 -57.21 -0.59 -16.18
N ALA A 54 -57.11 -1.21 -17.35
CA ALA A 54 -55.87 -1.90 -17.76
C ALA A 54 -54.70 -0.94 -17.98
N VAL A 55 -54.95 0.20 -18.61
CA VAL A 55 -53.92 1.24 -18.83
C VAL A 55 -53.49 1.85 -17.48
N GLN A 56 -54.39 2.11 -16.56
CA GLN A 56 -54.05 2.58 -15.22
C GLN A 56 -53.12 1.60 -14.50
N LYS A 57 -53.44 0.31 -14.52
CA LYS A 57 -52.59 -0.72 -13.91
C LYS A 57 -51.23 -0.82 -14.55
N MET A 58 -51.12 -0.67 -15.87
CA MET A 58 -49.82 -0.63 -16.56
C MET A 58 -49.02 0.59 -16.15
N ALA A 59 -49.62 1.77 -16.01
CA ALA A 59 -48.95 2.99 -15.55
C ALA A 59 -48.44 2.85 -14.11
N GLU A 60 -49.22 2.27 -13.22
CA GLU A 60 -48.82 1.98 -11.84
C GLU A 60 -47.61 1.03 -11.79
N ASN A 61 -47.65 -0.06 -12.53
CA ASN A 61 -46.52 -1.00 -12.63
C ASN A 61 -45.23 -0.36 -13.22
N ALA A 62 -45.38 0.47 -14.24
CA ALA A 62 -44.27 1.20 -14.82
C ALA A 62 -43.65 2.18 -13.81
N SER A 63 -44.48 2.85 -12.99
CA SER A 63 -43.99 3.74 -11.91
C SER A 63 -43.19 2.97 -10.85
N VAL A 64 -43.72 1.80 -10.40
CA VAL A 64 -43.00 0.95 -9.44
C VAL A 64 -41.63 0.49 -10.01
N THR A 65 -41.63 0.06 -11.26
CA THR A 65 -40.39 -0.39 -11.92
C THR A 65 -39.34 0.75 -12.02
N ALA A 66 -39.81 1.94 -12.39
CA ALA A 66 -38.93 3.13 -12.47
C ALA A 66 -38.33 3.49 -11.09
N ASN A 67 -39.15 3.47 -10.04
CA ASN A 67 -38.66 3.75 -8.68
C ASN A 67 -37.64 2.70 -8.21
N THR A 68 -37.86 1.42 -8.51
CA THR A 68 -36.91 0.36 -8.22
C THR A 68 -35.57 0.57 -8.97
N ALA A 69 -35.64 0.94 -10.24
CA ALA A 69 -34.42 1.22 -11.03
C ALA A 69 -33.64 2.42 -10.48
N ILE A 70 -34.30 3.47 -10.04
CA ILE A 70 -33.71 4.63 -9.38
C ILE A 70 -32.95 4.20 -8.11
N SER A 71 -33.60 3.41 -7.25
CA SER A 71 -33.03 2.92 -5.99
C SER A 71 -31.77 2.07 -6.24
N VAL A 72 -31.77 1.21 -7.24
CA VAL A 72 -30.61 0.40 -7.64
C VAL A 72 -29.47 1.28 -8.16
N ALA A 73 -29.78 2.30 -8.96
CA ALA A 73 -28.78 3.24 -9.47
C ALA A 73 -28.13 4.08 -8.35
N GLU A 74 -28.90 4.50 -7.35
CA GLU A 74 -28.40 5.20 -6.18
C GLU A 74 -27.46 4.31 -5.35
N SER A 75 -27.83 3.06 -5.09
CA SER A 75 -26.94 2.09 -4.43
C SER A 75 -25.64 1.87 -5.20
N ALA A 76 -25.71 1.66 -6.50
CA ALA A 76 -24.52 1.47 -7.34
C ALA A 76 -23.60 2.69 -7.31
N THR A 77 -24.15 3.90 -7.23
CA THR A 77 -23.38 5.14 -7.11
C THR A 77 -22.65 5.21 -5.75
N GLN A 78 -23.30 4.81 -4.67
CA GLN A 78 -22.69 4.74 -3.34
C GLN A 78 -21.57 3.71 -3.28
N ASP A 79 -21.76 2.54 -3.86
CA ASP A 79 -20.75 1.49 -3.92
C ASP A 79 -19.51 1.92 -4.74
N ALA A 80 -19.74 2.60 -5.86
CA ALA A 80 -18.65 3.17 -6.67
C ALA A 80 -17.85 4.23 -5.90
N ALA A 81 -18.50 5.09 -5.12
CA ALA A 81 -17.83 6.08 -4.28
C ALA A 81 -17.02 5.42 -3.16
N ALA A 82 -17.54 4.38 -2.53
CA ALA A 82 -16.83 3.60 -1.52
C ALA A 82 -15.61 2.89 -2.10
N ALA A 83 -15.74 2.26 -3.27
CA ALA A 83 -14.64 1.62 -3.98
C ALA A 83 -13.54 2.62 -4.37
N SER A 84 -13.90 3.81 -4.84
CA SER A 84 -12.96 4.90 -5.16
C SER A 84 -12.17 5.35 -3.92
N SER A 85 -12.84 5.49 -2.78
CA SER A 85 -12.20 5.84 -1.51
C SER A 85 -11.23 4.76 -1.03
N ALA A 86 -11.61 3.50 -1.13
CA ALA A 86 -10.77 2.36 -0.79
C ALA A 86 -9.52 2.29 -1.67
N ALA A 87 -9.66 2.51 -2.99
CA ALA A 87 -8.53 2.56 -3.93
C ALA A 87 -7.55 3.71 -3.60
N SER A 88 -8.05 4.88 -3.24
CA SER A 88 -7.22 6.02 -2.83
C SER A 88 -6.43 5.74 -1.55
N ASN A 89 -7.06 5.09 -0.56
CA ASN A 89 -6.38 4.69 0.67
C ASN A 89 -5.30 3.64 0.38
N ALA A 90 -5.59 2.63 -0.44
CA ALA A 90 -4.60 1.62 -0.82
C ALA A 90 -3.39 2.21 -1.56
N GLN A 91 -3.61 3.22 -2.42
CA GLN A 91 -2.53 3.94 -3.09
C GLN A 91 -1.66 4.72 -2.11
N THR A 92 -2.27 5.35 -1.10
CA THR A 92 -1.56 6.05 -0.03
C THR A 92 -0.70 5.09 0.78
N ASP A 93 -1.26 3.96 1.18
CA ASP A 93 -0.54 2.92 1.94
C ASP A 93 0.63 2.33 1.14
N ALA A 94 0.43 2.06 -0.14
CA ALA A 94 1.49 1.59 -1.03
C ALA A 94 2.63 2.61 -1.16
N SER A 95 2.31 3.89 -1.28
CA SER A 95 3.30 4.97 -1.36
C SER A 95 4.11 5.11 -0.06
N GLN A 96 3.46 4.97 1.09
CA GLN A 96 4.13 4.96 2.40
C GLN A 96 5.03 3.74 2.57
N ALA A 97 4.56 2.55 2.15
CA ALA A 97 5.35 1.33 2.20
C ALA A 97 6.61 1.43 1.32
N LEU A 98 6.47 1.98 0.10
CA LEU A 98 7.61 2.21 -0.80
C LEU A 98 8.60 3.21 -0.20
N SER A 99 8.13 4.30 0.40
CA SER A 99 9.00 5.28 1.07
C SER A 99 9.79 4.65 2.23
N LYS A 100 9.13 3.81 3.04
CA LYS A 100 9.79 3.06 4.12
C LYS A 100 10.83 2.06 3.57
N ALA A 101 10.50 1.34 2.49
CA ALA A 101 11.41 0.41 1.85
C ALA A 101 12.67 1.11 1.33
N ASN A 102 12.52 2.22 0.60
CA ASN A 102 13.64 3.01 0.10
C ASN A 102 14.51 3.58 1.23
N SER A 103 13.89 4.04 2.33
CA SER A 103 14.61 4.49 3.52
C SER A 103 15.38 3.36 4.18
N LEU A 104 14.84 2.15 4.20
CA LEU A 104 15.52 0.98 4.76
C LEU A 104 16.70 0.57 3.88
N GLU A 105 16.51 0.53 2.55
CA GLU A 105 17.57 0.22 1.59
C GLU A 105 18.76 1.17 1.75
N SER A 106 18.53 2.48 1.79
CA SER A 106 19.58 3.49 1.95
C SER A 106 20.36 3.36 3.27
N ARG A 107 19.75 2.81 4.31
CA ARG A 107 20.41 2.57 5.60
C ARG A 107 21.45 1.46 5.55
N PHE A 108 21.31 0.50 4.64
CA PHE A 108 22.23 -0.63 4.50
C PHE A 108 23.20 -0.50 3.32
N GLU A 109 22.95 0.46 2.43
CA GLU A 109 23.87 0.71 1.33
C GLU A 109 25.23 1.21 1.85
N LEU A 110 26.32 0.51 1.48
CA LEU A 110 27.68 0.89 1.86
C LEU A 110 28.21 1.90 0.84
N VAL A 111 28.31 3.15 1.24
CA VAL A 111 28.69 4.26 0.37
C VAL A 111 29.96 4.99 0.83
N LYS A 112 30.38 4.82 2.08
CA LYS A 112 31.62 5.40 2.63
C LYS A 112 32.68 4.33 2.74
N PHE A 113 33.71 4.46 1.95
CA PHE A 113 34.86 3.55 1.96
C PHE A 113 36.13 4.31 2.32
N GLY A 114 37.02 3.66 3.01
CA GLY A 114 38.28 4.26 3.34
C GLY A 114 39.26 3.32 4.04
N GLN A 115 40.41 3.88 4.33
CA GLN A 115 41.50 3.16 4.96
C GLN A 115 42.15 4.02 6.06
N VAL A 116 42.41 3.39 7.20
CA VAL A 116 43.18 3.98 8.31
C VAL A 116 44.52 3.31 8.37
N THR A 117 45.57 4.09 8.17
CA THR A 117 46.97 3.62 8.20
C THR A 117 47.57 3.80 9.60
N GLN A 118 48.69 3.18 9.83
CA GLN A 118 49.43 3.24 11.10
C GLN A 118 49.63 4.67 11.63
N THR A 119 49.78 5.67 10.77
CA THR A 119 50.00 7.07 11.16
C THR A 119 48.83 7.71 11.92
N LEU A 120 47.66 7.12 11.82
CA LEU A 120 46.43 7.55 12.52
C LEU A 120 46.11 6.67 13.74
N MET A 121 47.06 5.83 14.15
CA MET A 121 46.91 4.90 15.27
C MET A 121 47.83 5.29 16.42
N THR A 122 47.28 5.32 17.62
CA THR A 122 48.04 5.60 18.83
C THR A 122 48.00 4.37 19.75
N PRO A 123 49.15 3.75 20.01
CA PRO A 123 49.25 2.62 20.92
C PRO A 123 49.22 3.08 22.38
N SER A 124 48.77 2.22 23.26
CA SER A 124 48.95 2.36 24.70
C SER A 124 50.47 2.33 25.03
N SER A 125 50.81 2.85 26.22
CA SER A 125 52.20 2.83 26.71
C SER A 125 52.79 1.41 26.68
N GLY A 126 54.01 1.27 26.16
CA GLY A 126 54.71 -0.03 26.04
C GLY A 126 54.27 -0.89 24.84
N LEU A 127 53.41 -0.39 23.98
CA LEU A 127 53.01 -1.05 22.76
C LEU A 127 53.61 -0.34 21.54
N THR A 128 54.13 -1.11 20.60
CA THR A 128 54.65 -0.60 19.33
C THR A 128 53.84 -1.14 18.18
N ILE A 129 53.35 -0.25 17.30
CA ILE A 129 52.53 -0.63 16.12
C ILE A 129 53.43 -0.77 14.91
N ARG A 130 53.18 -1.81 14.09
CA ARG A 130 53.88 -2.07 12.83
C ARG A 130 52.86 -2.47 11.75
N ASN A 131 53.07 -2.07 10.51
CA ASN A 131 52.35 -2.56 9.32
C ASN A 131 50.83 -2.71 9.49
N SER A 132 50.20 -1.79 10.20
CA SER A 132 48.81 -1.87 10.53
C SER A 132 47.94 -1.09 9.54
N VAL A 133 46.90 -1.72 9.07
CA VAL A 133 45.94 -1.16 8.12
C VAL A 133 44.52 -1.65 8.48
N ILE A 134 43.62 -0.71 8.59
CA ILE A 134 42.19 -0.99 8.77
C ILE A 134 41.40 -0.36 7.63
N ASN A 135 40.58 -1.14 6.97
CA ASN A 135 39.68 -0.68 5.95
C ASN A 135 38.26 -0.63 6.53
N TYR A 136 37.46 0.24 5.98
CA TYR A 136 36.06 0.30 6.35
C TYR A 136 35.17 0.52 5.13
N ALA A 137 33.93 0.03 5.23
CA ALA A 137 32.83 0.27 4.33
C ALA A 137 31.58 0.55 5.16
N LEU A 138 31.08 1.77 5.12
CA LEU A 138 29.96 2.21 5.95
C LEU A 138 28.80 2.73 5.09
N ASN A 139 27.59 2.69 5.64
CA ASN A 139 26.44 3.37 5.07
C ASN A 139 26.59 4.90 5.20
N GLN A 140 25.66 5.65 4.56
CA GLN A 140 25.69 7.11 4.53
C GLN A 140 25.77 7.74 5.92
N ASP A 141 25.06 7.18 6.89
CA ASP A 141 24.96 7.72 8.25
C ASP A 141 26.11 7.27 9.17
N GLY A 142 26.91 6.28 8.76
CA GLY A 142 27.94 5.68 9.60
C GLY A 142 27.39 4.82 10.74
N THR A 143 26.13 4.35 10.64
CA THR A 143 25.47 3.52 11.65
C THR A 143 25.56 2.03 11.41
N TYR A 144 25.95 1.65 10.18
CA TYR A 144 26.07 0.27 9.76
C TYR A 144 27.24 0.11 8.81
N GLY A 145 27.93 -1.00 8.90
CA GLY A 145 28.99 -1.30 7.94
C GLY A 145 29.95 -2.38 8.38
N LYS A 146 31.02 -2.48 7.63
CA LYS A 146 32.09 -3.46 7.83
C LYS A 146 33.40 -2.73 8.16
N VAL A 147 34.12 -3.22 9.15
CA VAL A 147 35.50 -2.84 9.46
C VAL A 147 36.37 -4.09 9.38
N TYR A 148 37.41 -4.02 8.58
CA TYR A 148 38.29 -5.18 8.35
C TYR A 148 39.70 -4.76 8.10
N GLY A 149 40.64 -5.61 8.43
CA GLY A 149 42.05 -5.33 8.25
C GLY A 149 42.93 -6.01 9.28
N ARG A 150 44.06 -5.41 9.54
CA ARG A 150 45.04 -5.98 10.45
C ARG A 150 45.69 -4.89 11.30
N ILE A 151 45.80 -5.15 12.61
CA ILE A 151 46.66 -4.41 13.52
C ILE A 151 47.81 -5.33 13.92
N GLN A 152 49.02 -4.92 13.65
CA GLN A 152 50.22 -5.59 14.13
C GLN A 152 50.84 -4.73 15.23
N ALA A 153 50.97 -5.31 16.40
CA ALA A 153 51.55 -4.63 17.55
C ALA A 153 52.44 -5.56 18.37
N THR A 154 53.47 -5.00 18.96
CA THR A 154 54.38 -5.72 19.84
C THR A 154 54.44 -5.02 21.19
N THR A 155 54.47 -5.80 22.26
CA THR A 155 54.69 -5.30 23.63
C THR A 155 55.98 -5.85 24.22
N GLN A 156 56.70 -5.01 24.90
CA GLN A 156 57.92 -5.43 25.61
C GLN A 156 57.63 -6.06 26.98
N THR A 157 56.43 -5.81 27.54
CA THR A 157 56.14 -6.14 28.96
C THR A 157 55.04 -7.16 29.14
N GLY A 158 54.35 -7.62 28.09
CA GLY A 158 53.31 -8.65 28.19
C GLY A 158 52.09 -8.22 29.00
N ALA A 159 51.81 -6.93 29.16
CA ALA A 159 50.66 -6.44 29.92
C ALA A 159 49.34 -6.68 29.18
N SER A 160 48.37 -7.25 29.88
CA SER A 160 47.00 -7.41 29.35
C SER A 160 46.26 -6.05 29.32
N GLY A 161 45.28 -5.92 28.44
CA GLY A 161 44.38 -4.76 28.39
C GLY A 161 44.94 -3.55 27.61
N GLN A 162 46.06 -3.72 26.91
CA GLN A 162 46.61 -2.66 26.04
C GLN A 162 45.72 -2.43 24.84
N ARG A 163 45.61 -1.18 24.40
CA ARG A 163 44.75 -0.75 23.30
C ARG A 163 45.55 -0.04 22.20
N VAL A 164 45.06 -0.22 20.99
CA VAL A 164 45.42 0.62 19.84
C VAL A 164 44.24 1.53 19.55
N THR A 165 44.42 2.83 19.72
CA THR A 165 43.32 3.81 19.51
C THR A 165 43.55 4.49 18.16
N LEU A 166 42.49 4.51 17.35
CA LEU A 166 42.44 5.27 16.10
C LEU A 166 42.08 6.72 16.43
N LYS A 167 42.70 7.64 15.73
CA LYS A 167 42.40 9.07 15.84
C LYS A 167 40.88 9.29 15.61
N ALA A 168 40.24 10.13 16.41
CA ALA A 168 38.86 10.48 16.29
C ALA A 168 38.49 10.93 14.86
N GLY A 169 37.43 10.36 14.30
CA GLY A 169 37.00 10.63 12.94
C GLY A 169 37.78 9.92 11.82
N SER A 170 38.80 9.09 12.14
CA SER A 170 39.51 8.29 11.13
C SER A 170 38.62 7.29 10.42
N ILE A 171 37.64 6.73 11.12
CA ILE A 171 36.51 6.00 10.58
C ILE A 171 35.28 6.86 10.82
N PRO A 172 34.53 7.24 9.80
CA PRO A 172 33.39 8.16 9.93
C PRO A 172 32.12 7.45 10.47
N PHE A 173 32.26 6.80 11.63
CA PHE A 173 31.12 6.28 12.37
C PHE A 173 30.21 7.40 12.87
N LYS A 174 28.92 7.12 12.99
CA LYS A 174 28.05 7.96 13.79
C LYS A 174 28.52 7.92 15.24
N LYS A 175 28.74 9.08 15.81
CA LYS A 175 29.18 9.19 17.22
C LYS A 175 28.08 8.66 18.14
N PRO A 176 28.37 7.68 18.99
CA PRO A 176 27.39 7.19 19.97
C PRO A 176 27.23 8.20 21.13
N SER A 177 26.11 8.14 21.81
CA SER A 177 25.88 8.95 23.02
C SER A 177 26.66 8.47 24.25
N SER A 178 27.09 7.21 24.24
CA SER A 178 27.89 6.56 25.28
C SER A 178 28.85 5.58 24.61
N THR A 179 29.90 5.17 25.32
CA THR A 179 30.85 4.16 24.83
C THR A 179 30.12 2.88 24.41
N VAL A 180 30.34 2.46 23.16
CA VAL A 180 29.86 1.21 22.60
C VAL A 180 31.01 0.21 22.53
N LYS A 181 30.81 -0.97 23.09
CA LYS A 181 31.75 -2.07 23.04
C LYS A 181 31.22 -3.15 22.09
N VAL A 182 32.04 -3.55 21.13
CA VAL A 182 31.77 -4.67 20.22
C VAL A 182 32.83 -5.72 20.44
N THR A 183 32.42 -6.88 20.90
CA THR A 183 33.30 -8.05 21.04
C THR A 183 33.24 -8.87 19.75
N PHE A 184 34.37 -9.19 19.17
CA PHE A 184 34.47 -9.95 17.94
C PHE A 184 35.53 -11.03 18.01
N ILE A 185 35.40 -12.03 17.17
CA ILE A 185 36.41 -13.09 17.04
C ILE A 185 37.45 -12.61 16.02
N GLY A 186 38.67 -12.39 16.48
CA GLY A 186 39.82 -12.09 15.65
C GLY A 186 40.72 -13.30 15.50
N ILE A 187 41.36 -13.43 14.36
CA ILE A 187 42.44 -14.41 14.18
C ILE A 187 43.74 -13.68 14.54
N THR A 188 44.42 -14.19 15.55
CA THR A 188 45.76 -13.72 15.89
C THR A 188 46.76 -14.74 15.39
N SER A 189 47.79 -14.27 14.71
CA SER A 189 48.95 -15.10 14.35
C SER A 189 50.18 -14.55 15.06
N SER A 190 50.89 -15.40 15.75
CA SER A 190 52.15 -15.03 16.39
C SER A 190 53.32 -15.56 15.56
N THR A 191 54.15 -14.66 15.04
CA THR A 191 55.44 -15.02 14.45
C THR A 191 56.49 -15.10 15.55
N ARG A 192 56.61 -16.25 16.17
CA ARG A 192 57.84 -16.53 16.94
C ARG A 192 58.90 -17.07 15.99
N VAL A 193 60.04 -16.43 15.92
CA VAL A 193 61.19 -16.95 15.20
C VAL A 193 61.49 -18.37 15.68
N GLY A 194 61.30 -19.40 14.81
CA GLY A 194 61.58 -20.79 15.07
C GLY A 194 60.43 -21.69 15.49
N GLN A 195 59.20 -21.24 15.52
CA GLN A 195 58.00 -22.07 15.69
C GLN A 195 57.02 -21.87 14.54
N ASN A 196 56.32 -22.94 14.17
CA ASN A 196 55.28 -22.88 13.16
C ASN A 196 54.23 -21.84 13.55
N ASP A 197 53.84 -20.98 12.59
CA ASP A 197 52.74 -20.05 12.77
C ASP A 197 51.49 -20.77 13.19
N ILE A 198 51.10 -20.59 14.44
CA ILE A 198 49.86 -21.12 14.94
C ILE A 198 48.80 -20.00 14.94
N ASP A 199 47.89 -20.07 13.98
CA ASP A 199 46.73 -19.20 13.99
C ASP A 199 45.86 -19.53 15.21
N ARG A 200 45.71 -18.55 16.08
CA ARG A 200 44.89 -18.65 17.27
C ARG A 200 43.61 -17.84 17.06
N ILE A 201 42.49 -18.45 17.34
CA ILE A 201 41.22 -17.73 17.43
C ILE A 201 41.23 -17.03 18.79
N ASN A 202 41.29 -15.70 18.77
CA ASN A 202 41.25 -14.87 19.96
C ASN A 202 40.03 -13.98 19.94
N VAL A 203 39.54 -13.65 21.12
CA VAL A 203 38.46 -12.66 21.29
C VAL A 203 39.10 -11.29 21.43
N ALA A 204 38.62 -10.34 20.66
CA ALA A 204 39.05 -8.96 20.71
C ALA A 204 37.86 -8.01 20.90
N ASP A 205 38.11 -6.86 21.45
CA ASP A 205 37.09 -5.83 21.63
C ASP A 205 37.42 -4.60 20.76
N MET A 206 36.40 -4.07 20.17
CA MET A 206 36.40 -2.73 19.60
C MET A 206 35.55 -1.83 20.52
N TRP A 207 36.09 -0.67 20.83
CA TRP A 207 35.42 0.36 21.64
C TRP A 207 35.20 1.57 20.76
N LEU A 208 34.00 2.06 20.69
CA LEU A 208 33.66 3.29 20.01
C LEU A 208 33.22 4.32 21.04
N GLU A 209 33.93 5.45 21.08
CA GLU A 209 33.72 6.48 22.08
C GLU A 209 32.84 7.63 21.58
N PRO A 210 32.21 8.39 22.48
CA PRO A 210 31.37 9.54 22.10
C PRO A 210 32.12 10.64 21.35
N ASP A 211 33.43 10.75 21.51
CA ASP A 211 34.26 11.70 20.76
C ASP A 211 34.48 11.26 19.29
N GLY A 212 34.13 10.03 18.96
CA GLY A 212 34.32 9.40 17.65
C GLY A 212 35.69 8.72 17.50
N SER A 213 36.44 8.55 18.59
CA SER A 213 37.63 7.68 18.60
C SER A 213 37.18 6.21 18.67
N CYS A 214 38.03 5.35 18.09
CA CYS A 214 37.82 3.92 18.10
C CYS A 214 39.06 3.22 18.60
N SER A 215 38.94 2.28 19.51
CA SER A 215 40.05 1.51 20.01
C SER A 215 39.87 0.02 19.93
N PHE A 216 40.92 -0.72 19.77
CA PHE A 216 40.98 -2.17 19.67
C PHE A 216 41.84 -2.75 20.78
N SER A 217 41.37 -3.82 21.41
CA SER A 217 42.17 -4.56 22.41
C SER A 217 42.03 -6.06 22.16
N ALA A 218 43.14 -6.80 22.33
CA ALA A 218 43.11 -8.25 22.41
C ALA A 218 42.83 -8.66 23.87
N LEU A 219 41.87 -9.58 24.07
CA LEU A 219 41.40 -9.96 25.42
C LEU A 219 42.19 -11.11 26.02
N SER A 220 42.80 -11.98 25.21
CA SER A 220 43.26 -13.27 25.66
C SER A 220 44.77 -13.44 25.81
N THR A 221 45.52 -12.57 25.20
CA THR A 221 47.00 -12.62 25.28
C THR A 221 47.59 -11.22 25.26
N PRO A 222 48.73 -10.99 25.97
CA PRO A 222 49.47 -9.78 25.77
C PRO A 222 49.97 -9.75 24.31
N TRP A 223 50.00 -8.57 23.70
CA TRP A 223 50.50 -8.32 22.35
C TRP A 223 52.00 -8.68 22.27
N THR A 224 52.33 -9.93 22.05
CA THR A 224 53.75 -10.36 21.92
C THR A 224 53.99 -10.75 20.47
N ASP A 225 54.51 -9.82 19.68
CA ASP A 225 54.79 -9.99 18.23
C ASP A 225 53.59 -10.55 17.45
N GLU A 226 52.38 -10.17 17.85
CA GLU A 226 51.15 -10.66 17.29
C GLU A 226 50.46 -9.63 16.42
N TYR A 227 49.78 -10.09 15.40
CA TYR A 227 48.82 -9.28 14.67
C TYR A 227 47.40 -9.79 14.90
N VAL A 228 46.50 -8.87 15.01
CA VAL A 228 45.06 -9.14 15.09
C VAL A 228 44.43 -8.83 13.74
N ASN A 229 43.86 -9.84 13.09
CA ASN A 229 43.01 -9.64 11.94
C ASN A 229 41.64 -9.21 12.45
N ILE A 230 41.15 -8.10 11.91
CA ILE A 230 39.87 -7.52 12.23
C ILE A 230 38.92 -7.82 11.08
N ASP A 231 37.81 -8.47 11.38
CA ASP A 231 36.73 -8.65 10.43
C ASP A 231 35.40 -8.52 11.18
N ILE A 232 34.93 -7.29 11.29
CA ILE A 232 33.68 -6.96 11.98
C ILE A 232 32.65 -6.68 10.92
N LEU A 233 31.67 -7.59 10.82
CA LEU A 233 30.48 -7.41 10.00
C LEU A 233 29.37 -6.81 10.86
N ALA A 234 28.76 -5.73 10.37
CA ALA A 234 27.64 -5.05 11.01
C ALA A 234 27.96 -4.50 12.40
N ILE A 235 28.35 -3.25 12.46
CA ILE A 235 28.49 -2.51 13.72
C ILE A 235 27.17 -1.76 13.91
N PRO A 236 26.25 -2.24 14.76
CA PRO A 236 25.02 -1.50 15.07
C PRO A 236 25.40 -0.35 16.00
N ILE A 237 25.42 0.86 15.48
CA ILE A 237 25.55 2.09 16.26
C ILE A 237 24.15 2.69 16.35
N TYR A 238 23.51 2.57 17.48
CA TYR A 238 22.20 3.15 17.80
C TYR A 238 22.31 4.57 18.34
#